data_a725a95033250213d1c49fc517d35c68
#
_entry.id   a725a95033250213d1c49fc517d35c68
#
_cell.length_a   1.000
_cell.length_b   1.000
_cell.length_c   1.000
_cell.angle_alpha   90.00
_cell.angle_beta   90.00
_cell.angle_gamma   90.00
#
_symmetry.space_group_name_H-M   'P 1'
#
loop_
_entity.id
_entity.type
_entity.pdbx_description
1 polymer ?
#
loop_
_entity_poly.entity_id
_entity_poly.type
_entity_poly.pdbx_seq_one_letter_code
_entity_poly.pdbx_strand_id
1 'polypeptide(L)'
;MSVSSLACPYLSMHSHQPWFVLQAAKEFSVSISDSPLISHFYSFETKLSSAFMLSVPDGCIDIIFDCDDTNPSVSVHGTMLQAGSVEFCKGRRYVGVRFSPGFVPDFLNLSAEELIEGSFDLLDVSDNAERVFEQVVREKSFITQLTFLKQFFLTNTAPRKSLKLTLPVVNMICQAQGNVCIKNLESLTGYTIRT
;
A
#
# COMPACT_ATOMS: atom_id res chain seq x y z
N MET A 1 -16.44 15.55 33.25
CA MET A 1 -15.33 15.97 32.39
C MET A 1 -15.40 15.11 31.16
N SER A 2 -15.94 15.65 30.06
CA SER A 2 -16.09 14.94 28.79
C SER A 2 -14.73 14.85 28.10
N VAL A 3 -14.27 13.65 27.89
CA VAL A 3 -13.13 13.38 27.01
C VAL A 3 -13.62 13.70 25.60
N SER A 4 -13.24 14.86 25.08
CA SER A 4 -13.44 15.19 23.68
C SER A 4 -12.65 14.16 22.87
N SER A 5 -13.36 13.32 22.15
CA SER A 5 -12.84 12.50 21.08
C SER A 5 -12.04 13.43 20.16
N LEU A 6 -10.71 13.34 20.24
CA LEU A 6 -9.84 13.85 19.21
C LEU A 6 -10.20 13.06 17.96
N ALA A 7 -11.09 13.62 17.14
CA ALA A 7 -11.34 13.13 15.81
C ALA A 7 -9.98 13.01 15.12
N CYS A 8 -9.61 11.80 14.79
CA CYS A 8 -8.34 11.51 14.11
C CYS A 8 -8.34 12.34 12.82
N PRO A 9 -7.40 13.27 12.61
CA PRO A 9 -7.38 14.10 11.41
C PRO A 9 -6.99 13.31 10.15
N TYR A 10 -6.84 12.02 10.28
CA TYR A 10 -6.56 11.07 9.20
C TYR A 10 -7.83 10.67 8.48
N LEU A 11 -8.58 11.64 7.98
CA LEU A 11 -9.74 11.37 7.15
C LEU A 11 -9.30 10.61 5.92
N SER A 12 -9.48 9.30 5.98
CA SER A 12 -9.75 8.39 4.86
C SER A 12 -9.24 8.86 3.49
N MET A 13 -7.91 8.92 3.33
CA MET A 13 -7.37 8.88 1.99
C MET A 13 -7.43 7.43 1.50
N HIS A 14 -8.62 7.00 1.13
CA HIS A 14 -8.74 5.78 0.37
C HIS A 14 -8.23 6.12 -1.03
N SER A 15 -6.97 5.80 -1.30
CA SER A 15 -6.52 5.79 -2.68
C SER A 15 -7.42 4.81 -3.41
N HIS A 16 -8.17 5.29 -4.39
CA HIS A 16 -8.96 4.40 -5.21
C HIS A 16 -8.04 3.34 -5.79
N GLN A 17 -8.53 2.08 -5.80
CA GLN A 17 -7.77 0.99 -6.39
C GLN A 17 -7.28 1.42 -7.77
N PRO A 18 -6.01 1.23 -8.09
CA PRO A 18 -5.49 1.58 -9.40
C PRO A 18 -6.33 0.95 -10.50
N TRP A 19 -6.80 1.75 -11.42
CA TRP A 19 -7.67 1.33 -12.52
C TRP A 19 -7.06 0.20 -13.37
N PHE A 20 -5.73 0.07 -13.42
CA PHE A 20 -5.03 -0.99 -14.14
C PHE A 20 -5.36 -2.39 -13.61
N VAL A 21 -5.56 -2.55 -12.31
CA VAL A 21 -5.96 -3.83 -11.71
C VAL A 21 -7.35 -4.21 -12.19
N LEU A 22 -8.26 -3.25 -12.25
CA LEU A 22 -9.64 -3.49 -12.68
C LEU A 22 -9.75 -3.97 -14.14
N GLN A 23 -8.90 -3.47 -15.03
CA GLN A 23 -8.90 -3.89 -16.44
C GLN A 23 -8.33 -5.30 -16.63
N ALA A 24 -7.30 -5.66 -15.88
CA ALA A 24 -6.61 -6.93 -16.00
C ALA A 24 -7.25 -8.05 -15.18
N ALA A 25 -8.05 -7.70 -14.17
CA ALA A 25 -8.68 -8.66 -13.30
C ALA A 25 -9.90 -9.34 -13.95
N LYS A 26 -10.03 -10.64 -13.70
CA LYS A 26 -11.25 -11.41 -13.92
C LYS A 26 -12.22 -11.22 -12.75
N GLU A 27 -11.66 -11.26 -11.55
CA GLU A 27 -12.37 -11.04 -10.29
C GLU A 27 -11.58 -10.04 -9.46
N PHE A 28 -12.28 -9.20 -8.71
CA PHE A 28 -11.68 -8.22 -7.82
C PHE A 28 -12.50 -8.08 -6.55
N SER A 29 -11.84 -8.17 -5.41
CA SER A 29 -12.45 -7.97 -4.09
C SER A 29 -11.63 -6.95 -3.30
N VAL A 30 -12.30 -6.12 -2.51
CA VAL A 30 -11.65 -5.12 -1.66
C VAL A 30 -12.29 -5.08 -0.28
N SER A 31 -11.47 -4.88 0.75
CA SER A 31 -11.87 -4.60 2.13
C SER A 31 -11.15 -3.36 2.61
N ILE A 32 -11.91 -2.29 2.83
CA ILE A 32 -11.37 -1.04 3.38
C ILE A 32 -10.85 -1.28 4.80
N SER A 33 -9.76 -0.60 5.15
CA SER A 33 -9.18 -0.67 6.49
C SER A 33 -9.70 0.45 7.37
N ASP A 34 -9.87 0.16 8.67
CA ASP A 34 -10.15 1.18 9.68
C ASP A 34 -8.87 1.87 10.19
N SER A 35 -7.70 1.35 9.84
CA SER A 35 -6.41 1.98 10.16
C SER A 35 -6.10 3.12 9.19
N PRO A 36 -5.71 4.30 9.69
CA PRO A 36 -5.32 5.40 8.81
C PRO A 36 -4.01 5.14 8.04
N LEU A 37 -3.26 4.11 8.42
CA LEU A 37 -1.98 3.74 7.83
C LEU A 37 -2.13 2.75 6.67
N ILE A 38 -3.24 2.04 6.64
CA ILE A 38 -3.56 1.04 5.60
C ILE A 38 -4.81 1.51 4.87
N SER A 39 -4.71 1.69 3.57
CA SER A 39 -5.84 2.10 2.74
C SER A 39 -6.85 0.96 2.63
N HIS A 40 -6.42 -0.20 2.15
CA HIS A 40 -7.29 -1.35 1.98
C HIS A 40 -6.51 -2.65 1.76
N PHE A 41 -7.22 -3.75 1.91
CA PHE A 41 -6.82 -5.10 1.51
C PHE A 41 -7.58 -5.47 0.24
N TYR A 42 -6.97 -6.21 -0.66
CA TYR A 42 -7.59 -6.58 -1.92
C TYR A 42 -7.19 -7.98 -2.38
N SER A 43 -7.98 -8.55 -3.28
CA SER A 43 -7.66 -9.77 -4.01
C SER A 43 -8.12 -9.63 -5.44
N PHE A 44 -7.36 -10.19 -6.37
CA PHE A 44 -7.73 -10.27 -7.77
C PHE A 44 -7.19 -11.53 -8.43
N GLU A 45 -7.87 -11.97 -9.48
CA GLU A 45 -7.40 -13.02 -10.37
C GLU A 45 -7.12 -12.41 -11.76
N THR A 46 -5.93 -12.65 -12.29
CA THR A 46 -5.55 -12.12 -13.61
C THR A 46 -6.23 -12.88 -14.74
N LYS A 47 -6.56 -12.19 -15.83
CA LYS A 47 -7.10 -12.83 -17.03
C LYS A 47 -6.03 -13.66 -17.74
N LEU A 48 -6.44 -14.68 -18.49
CA LEU A 48 -5.55 -15.45 -19.37
C LEU A 48 -5.12 -14.65 -20.61
N SER A 49 -5.95 -13.69 -21.05
CA SER A 49 -5.58 -12.76 -22.11
C SER A 49 -4.64 -11.71 -21.52
N SER A 50 -3.49 -11.47 -22.17
CA SER A 50 -2.56 -10.45 -21.70
C SER A 50 -3.25 -9.09 -21.61
N ALA A 51 -3.41 -8.60 -20.40
CA ALA A 51 -3.80 -7.23 -20.19
C ALA A 51 -2.55 -6.40 -19.96
N PHE A 52 -2.43 -5.31 -20.65
CA PHE A 52 -1.44 -4.29 -20.37
C PHE A 52 -1.83 -3.65 -19.03
N MET A 53 -0.95 -3.75 -18.05
CA MET A 53 -1.15 -3.18 -16.71
C MET A 53 -0.23 -2.01 -16.53
N LEU A 54 -0.79 -0.89 -16.08
CA LEU A 54 -0.03 0.31 -15.76
C LEU A 54 -0.10 0.56 -14.26
N SER A 55 1.05 0.82 -13.66
CA SER A 55 1.15 1.48 -12.36
C SER A 55 1.29 2.98 -12.58
N VAL A 56 0.65 3.75 -11.74
CA VAL A 56 0.70 5.23 -11.78
C VAL A 56 1.31 5.76 -10.49
N PRO A 57 1.98 6.93 -10.53
CA PRO A 57 2.48 7.59 -9.33
C PRO A 57 1.34 7.95 -8.37
N ASP A 58 1.26 7.30 -7.23
CA ASP A 58 0.21 7.54 -6.24
C ASP A 58 0.72 7.66 -4.80
N GLY A 59 2.05 7.52 -4.61
CA GLY A 59 2.68 7.61 -3.31
C GLY A 59 2.39 6.44 -2.38
N CYS A 60 1.80 5.36 -2.89
CA CYS A 60 1.45 4.17 -2.12
C CYS A 60 2.54 3.10 -2.20
N ILE A 61 2.54 2.23 -1.18
CA ILE A 61 3.30 0.99 -1.14
C ILE A 61 2.30 -0.15 -1.12
N ASP A 62 2.54 -1.18 -1.91
CA ASP A 62 1.77 -2.41 -1.92
C ASP A 62 2.63 -3.59 -1.47
N ILE A 63 2.04 -4.49 -0.68
CA ILE A 63 2.60 -5.83 -0.46
C ILE A 63 1.65 -6.82 -1.12
N ILE A 64 2.19 -7.60 -2.08
CA ILE A 64 1.40 -8.48 -2.95
C ILE A 64 1.87 -9.91 -2.81
N PHE A 65 0.94 -10.78 -2.46
CA PHE A 65 1.11 -12.23 -2.37
C PHE A 65 0.65 -12.85 -3.69
N ASP A 66 1.56 -13.53 -4.40
CA ASP A 66 1.22 -14.43 -5.51
C ASP A 66 0.82 -15.76 -4.91
N CYS A 67 -0.47 -16.11 -5.00
CA CYS A 67 -1.02 -17.32 -4.44
C CYS A 67 -0.99 -18.50 -5.44
N ASP A 68 0.13 -18.66 -6.17
CA ASP A 68 0.34 -19.81 -7.04
C ASP A 68 0.46 -21.09 -6.22
N ASP A 69 -0.11 -22.19 -6.73
CA ASP A 69 -0.11 -23.47 -6.01
C ASP A 69 1.25 -24.16 -5.99
N THR A 70 2.14 -23.83 -6.92
CA THR A 70 3.44 -24.49 -7.10
C THR A 70 4.60 -23.63 -6.68
N ASN A 71 4.52 -22.33 -6.90
CA ASN A 71 5.60 -21.39 -6.61
C ASN A 71 5.03 -20.08 -6.10
N PRO A 72 4.48 -20.07 -4.87
CA PRO A 72 3.98 -18.83 -4.25
C PRO A 72 5.13 -17.88 -3.93
N SER A 73 4.84 -16.57 -3.97
CA SER A 73 5.81 -15.54 -3.61
C SER A 73 5.12 -14.33 -2.98
N VAL A 74 5.90 -13.47 -2.36
CA VAL A 74 5.38 -12.21 -1.80
C VAL A 74 6.36 -11.08 -2.07
N SER A 75 5.86 -9.97 -2.59
CA SER A 75 6.69 -8.83 -2.96
C SER A 75 6.18 -7.52 -2.37
N VAL A 76 7.12 -6.64 -2.04
CA VAL A 76 6.89 -5.24 -1.66
C VAL A 76 7.11 -4.40 -2.90
N HIS A 77 6.12 -3.65 -3.32
CA HIS A 77 6.21 -2.71 -4.42
C HIS A 77 6.15 -1.28 -3.87
N GLY A 78 7.18 -0.53 -4.14
CA GLY A 78 7.25 0.88 -3.79
C GLY A 78 6.50 1.76 -4.78
N THR A 79 6.50 3.07 -4.51
CA THR A 79 5.84 4.04 -5.39
C THR A 79 6.63 4.27 -6.66
N MET A 80 5.91 4.41 -7.78
CA MET A 80 6.49 4.78 -9.07
C MET A 80 6.57 6.31 -9.16
N LEU A 81 7.63 6.85 -9.76
CA LEU A 81 7.75 8.27 -10.10
C LEU A 81 7.13 8.59 -11.46
N GLN A 82 7.05 7.61 -12.34
CA GLN A 82 6.41 7.70 -13.65
C GLN A 82 5.49 6.51 -13.86
N ALA A 83 4.49 6.69 -14.72
CA ALA A 83 3.63 5.57 -15.11
C ALA A 83 4.46 4.49 -15.82
N GLY A 84 4.38 3.28 -15.32
CA GLY A 84 5.15 2.14 -15.82
C GLY A 84 4.31 0.89 -15.98
N SER A 85 4.82 -0.09 -16.73
CA SER A 85 4.19 -1.40 -16.85
C SER A 85 4.47 -2.23 -15.61
N VAL A 86 3.44 -2.95 -15.15
CA VAL A 86 3.54 -3.97 -14.11
C VAL A 86 3.20 -5.31 -14.74
N GLU A 87 4.06 -6.31 -14.53
CA GLU A 87 3.85 -7.65 -15.05
C GLU A 87 3.33 -8.57 -13.95
N PHE A 88 2.19 -9.18 -14.21
CA PHE A 88 1.63 -10.26 -13.40
C PHE A 88 1.53 -11.53 -14.24
N CYS A 89 1.69 -12.68 -13.61
CA CYS A 89 1.49 -13.96 -14.29
C CYS A 89 0.00 -14.15 -14.61
N LYS A 90 -0.29 -14.70 -15.78
CA LYS A 90 -1.66 -14.89 -16.27
C LYS A 90 -2.37 -16.03 -15.53
N GLY A 91 -3.66 -15.83 -15.23
CA GLY A 91 -4.50 -16.84 -14.60
C GLY A 91 -4.11 -17.13 -13.14
N ARG A 92 -3.36 -16.24 -12.50
CA ARG A 92 -2.99 -16.36 -11.10
C ARG A 92 -3.83 -15.49 -10.21
N ARG A 93 -3.93 -15.90 -8.97
CA ARG A 93 -4.61 -15.17 -7.92
C ARG A 93 -3.59 -14.42 -7.05
N TYR A 94 -3.88 -13.16 -6.84
CA TYR A 94 -3.11 -12.25 -6.02
C TYR A 94 -3.93 -11.73 -4.86
N VAL A 95 -3.27 -11.54 -3.73
CA VAL A 95 -3.85 -10.91 -2.55
C VAL A 95 -2.89 -9.84 -2.07
N GLY A 96 -3.39 -8.68 -1.67
CA GLY A 96 -2.50 -7.60 -1.29
C GLY A 96 -3.04 -6.72 -0.17
N VAL A 97 -2.11 -5.92 0.36
CA VAL A 97 -2.37 -4.80 1.24
C VAL A 97 -1.76 -3.55 0.64
N ARG A 98 -2.56 -2.49 0.57
CA ARG A 98 -2.11 -1.16 0.14
C ARG A 98 -2.03 -0.24 1.34
N PHE A 99 -0.88 0.37 1.51
CA PHE A 99 -0.68 1.39 2.53
C PHE A 99 -1.17 2.75 2.05
N SER A 100 -1.46 3.62 3.02
CA SER A 100 -1.87 5.00 2.71
C SER A 100 -0.74 5.79 2.06
N PRO A 101 -1.04 6.76 1.18
CA PRO A 101 -0.02 7.54 0.47
C PRO A 101 1.00 8.19 1.43
N GLY A 102 2.29 8.07 1.09
CA GLY A 102 3.39 8.61 1.88
C GLY A 102 3.70 7.86 3.17
N PHE A 103 3.06 6.72 3.41
CA PHE A 103 3.33 5.89 4.57
C PHE A 103 4.28 4.74 4.23
N VAL A 104 5.35 4.59 5.02
CA VAL A 104 6.29 3.47 4.94
C VAL A 104 6.16 2.65 6.23
N PRO A 105 5.78 1.36 6.15
CA PRO A 105 5.70 0.48 7.32
C PRO A 105 7.05 0.36 8.03
N ASP A 106 7.04 0.37 9.36
CA ASP A 106 8.25 0.30 10.17
C ASP A 106 8.87 -1.10 10.25
N PHE A 107 8.09 -2.15 9.99
CA PHE A 107 8.56 -3.53 9.95
C PHE A 107 9.35 -3.89 8.68
N LEU A 108 9.33 -3.02 7.65
CA LEU A 108 10.20 -3.16 6.49
C LEU A 108 11.58 -2.59 6.81
N ASN A 109 12.62 -3.40 6.63
CA ASN A 109 14.03 -2.98 6.77
C ASN A 109 14.50 -2.18 5.52
N LEU A 110 13.65 -1.25 5.05
CA LEU A 110 13.87 -0.41 3.89
C LEU A 110 13.59 1.06 4.23
N SER A 111 14.34 1.95 3.63
CA SER A 111 14.07 3.39 3.64
C SER A 111 13.00 3.76 2.61
N ALA A 112 12.43 4.97 2.72
CA ALA A 112 11.52 5.49 1.71
C ALA A 112 12.19 5.68 0.35
N GLU A 113 13.48 6.00 0.34
CA GLU A 113 14.28 6.20 -0.88
C GLU A 113 14.50 4.88 -1.63
N GLU A 114 14.82 3.80 -0.93
CA GLU A 114 14.98 2.47 -1.53
C GLU A 114 13.68 1.95 -2.13
N LEU A 115 12.54 2.35 -1.59
CA LEU A 115 11.21 1.96 -2.08
C LEU A 115 10.76 2.74 -3.33
N ILE A 116 11.48 3.81 -3.74
CA ILE A 116 11.15 4.50 -4.98
C ILE A 116 11.50 3.60 -6.17
N GLU A 117 10.48 3.26 -6.98
CA GLU A 117 10.59 2.36 -8.14
C GLU A 117 11.17 0.97 -7.80
N GLY A 118 11.26 0.66 -6.48
CA GLY A 118 11.79 -0.61 -5.98
C GLY A 118 10.74 -1.71 -5.88
N SER A 119 11.21 -2.96 -6.09
CA SER A 119 10.46 -4.18 -5.82
C SER A 119 11.37 -5.16 -5.09
N PHE A 120 10.91 -5.69 -3.95
CA PHE A 120 11.70 -6.51 -3.04
C PHE A 120 10.90 -7.74 -2.61
N ASP A 121 11.57 -8.86 -2.33
CA ASP A 121 10.93 -9.96 -1.63
C ASP A 121 10.63 -9.53 -0.19
N LEU A 122 9.40 -9.73 0.27
CA LEU A 122 9.01 -9.36 1.64
C LEU A 122 9.81 -10.15 2.68
N LEU A 123 10.16 -11.39 2.38
CA LEU A 123 10.91 -12.26 3.31
C LEU A 123 12.36 -11.81 3.50
N ASP A 124 12.94 -11.13 2.50
CA ASP A 124 14.28 -10.57 2.60
C ASP A 124 14.32 -9.26 3.40
N VAL A 125 13.20 -8.53 3.45
CA VAL A 125 13.13 -7.18 4.03
C VAL A 125 12.28 -7.09 5.30
N SER A 126 11.79 -8.22 5.82
CA SER A 126 10.98 -8.28 7.03
C SER A 126 11.21 -9.57 7.81
N ASP A 127 11.74 -9.46 9.03
CA ASP A 127 12.14 -10.60 9.87
C ASP A 127 10.98 -11.46 10.38
N ASN A 128 9.73 -11.01 10.27
CA ASN A 128 8.58 -11.66 10.88
C ASN A 128 7.44 -11.98 9.90
N ALA A 129 7.68 -11.84 8.58
CA ALA A 129 6.66 -12.01 7.56
C ALA A 129 6.42 -13.47 7.12
N GLU A 130 7.32 -14.38 7.41
CA GLU A 130 7.25 -15.79 6.93
C GLU A 130 5.93 -16.47 7.32
N ARG A 131 5.50 -16.31 8.57
CA ARG A 131 4.26 -16.93 9.05
C ARG A 131 3.02 -16.43 8.32
N VAL A 132 2.89 -15.11 8.12
CA VAL A 132 1.73 -14.55 7.40
C VAL A 132 1.78 -14.94 5.93
N PHE A 133 2.95 -15.00 5.33
CA PHE A 133 3.13 -15.49 3.96
C PHE A 133 2.58 -16.90 3.81
N GLU A 134 3.04 -17.86 4.63
CA GLU A 134 2.55 -19.25 4.58
C GLU A 134 1.04 -19.36 4.80
N GLN A 135 0.47 -18.60 5.74
CA GLN A 135 -0.96 -18.62 6.02
C GLN A 135 -1.78 -18.10 4.84
N VAL A 136 -1.35 -16.99 4.23
CA VAL A 136 -2.08 -16.35 3.13
C VAL A 136 -2.05 -17.19 1.87
N VAL A 137 -0.88 -17.74 1.48
CA VAL A 137 -0.78 -18.47 0.22
C VAL A 137 -1.46 -19.83 0.23
N ARG A 138 -1.57 -20.47 1.41
CA ARG A 138 -2.29 -21.76 1.57
C ARG A 138 -3.79 -21.62 1.45
N GLU A 139 -4.33 -20.45 1.75
CA GLU A 139 -5.78 -20.24 1.76
C GLU A 139 -6.32 -19.86 0.38
N LYS A 140 -7.52 -20.37 0.07
CA LYS A 140 -8.21 -20.06 -1.19
C LYS A 140 -9.28 -18.97 -1.03
N SER A 141 -9.81 -18.80 0.17
CA SER A 141 -10.85 -17.82 0.47
C SER A 141 -10.24 -16.47 0.86
N PHE A 142 -10.60 -15.41 0.14
CA PHE A 142 -10.17 -14.06 0.48
C PHE A 142 -10.62 -13.64 1.90
N ILE A 143 -11.77 -14.09 2.36
CA ILE A 143 -12.27 -13.78 3.72
C ILE A 143 -11.31 -14.34 4.79
N THR A 144 -10.83 -15.57 4.60
CA THR A 144 -9.87 -16.20 5.53
C THR A 144 -8.50 -15.53 5.42
N GLN A 145 -8.02 -15.26 4.19
CA GLN A 145 -6.78 -14.53 3.94
C GLN A 145 -6.80 -13.15 4.60
N LEU A 146 -7.92 -12.44 4.48
CA LEU A 146 -8.13 -11.12 5.10
C LEU A 146 -7.96 -11.17 6.62
N THR A 147 -8.36 -12.24 7.27
CA THR A 147 -8.17 -12.40 8.72
C THR A 147 -6.69 -12.45 9.08
N PHE A 148 -5.87 -13.22 8.34
CA PHE A 148 -4.43 -13.29 8.56
C PHE A 148 -3.73 -11.96 8.23
N LEU A 149 -4.11 -11.33 7.12
CA LEU A 149 -3.58 -10.03 6.73
C LEU A 149 -3.88 -8.97 7.80
N LYS A 150 -5.13 -8.86 8.25
CA LYS A 150 -5.52 -7.93 9.31
C LYS A 150 -4.77 -8.20 10.60
N GLN A 151 -4.67 -9.46 11.02
CA GLN A 151 -3.94 -9.82 12.22
C GLN A 151 -2.47 -9.40 12.15
N PHE A 152 -1.80 -9.63 11.05
CA PHE A 152 -0.39 -9.27 10.90
C PHE A 152 -0.21 -7.76 10.71
N PHE A 153 -0.83 -7.18 9.70
CA PHE A 153 -0.55 -5.80 9.31
C PHE A 153 -1.10 -4.77 10.30
N LEU A 154 -2.27 -4.97 10.91
CA LEU A 154 -2.77 -4.04 11.92
C LEU A 154 -1.99 -4.10 13.24
N THR A 155 -1.34 -5.24 13.54
CA THR A 155 -0.56 -5.39 14.76
C THR A 155 0.88 -4.90 14.60
N ASN A 156 1.50 -5.11 13.43
CA ASN A 156 2.91 -4.82 13.20
C ASN A 156 3.15 -3.48 12.49
N THR A 157 2.10 -2.74 12.14
CA THR A 157 2.26 -1.45 11.45
C THR A 157 2.18 -0.31 12.45
N ALA A 158 3.32 0.33 12.70
CA ALA A 158 3.41 1.53 13.50
C ALA A 158 3.96 2.72 12.68
N PRO A 159 3.59 3.96 13.02
CA PRO A 159 4.03 5.13 12.28
C PRO A 159 5.50 5.45 12.57
N ARG A 160 6.33 5.53 11.54
CA ARG A 160 7.69 6.07 11.64
C ARG A 160 7.65 7.56 12.02
N LYS A 161 8.74 8.05 12.62
CA LYS A 161 8.86 9.48 13.00
C LYS A 161 8.68 10.42 11.81
N SER A 162 9.13 10.04 10.63
CA SER A 162 8.97 10.78 9.37
C SER A 162 7.52 11.03 8.98
N LEU A 163 6.59 10.18 9.40
CA LEU A 163 5.17 10.33 9.11
C LEU A 163 4.58 11.64 9.66
N LYS A 164 5.12 12.15 10.76
CA LYS A 164 4.71 13.44 11.34
C LYS A 164 4.91 14.60 10.37
N LEU A 165 5.87 14.50 9.46
CA LEU A 165 6.13 15.47 8.41
C LEU A 165 5.31 15.16 7.14
N THR A 166 5.35 13.92 6.69
CA THR A 166 4.75 13.50 5.41
C THR A 166 3.24 13.63 5.41
N LEU A 167 2.60 13.21 6.48
CA LEU A 167 1.14 13.13 6.53
C LEU A 167 0.42 14.49 6.44
N PRO A 168 0.84 15.57 7.15
CA PRO A 168 0.25 16.88 6.95
C PRO A 168 0.39 17.39 5.51
N VAL A 169 1.52 17.10 4.85
CA VAL A 169 1.75 17.45 3.44
C VAL A 169 0.78 16.72 2.53
N VAL A 170 0.68 15.40 2.68
CA VAL A 170 -0.25 14.59 1.88
C VAL A 170 -1.70 15.03 2.10
N ASN A 171 -2.10 15.28 3.36
CA ASN A 171 -3.44 15.79 3.67
C ASN A 171 -3.72 17.14 2.99
N MET A 172 -2.78 18.06 3.01
CA MET A 172 -2.93 19.36 2.34
C MET A 172 -3.10 19.19 0.83
N ILE A 173 -2.28 18.34 0.20
CA ILE A 173 -2.37 18.05 -1.24
C ILE A 173 -3.74 17.45 -1.58
N CYS A 174 -4.22 16.49 -0.81
CA CYS A 174 -5.52 15.85 -1.04
C CYS A 174 -6.70 16.81 -0.83
N GLN A 175 -6.70 17.60 0.25
CA GLN A 175 -7.74 18.60 0.53
C GLN A 175 -7.82 19.68 -0.57
N ALA A 176 -6.67 20.07 -1.10
CA ALA A 176 -6.59 21.02 -2.21
C ALA A 176 -6.76 20.38 -3.60
N GLN A 177 -7.05 19.07 -3.67
CA GLN A 177 -7.17 18.31 -4.94
C GLN A 177 -5.95 18.47 -5.85
N GLY A 178 -4.74 18.49 -5.26
CA GLY A 178 -3.48 18.70 -5.96
C GLY A 178 -3.14 20.17 -6.24
N ASN A 179 -4.03 21.12 -6.03
CA ASN A 179 -3.80 22.54 -6.29
C ASN A 179 -3.11 23.21 -5.08
N VAL A 180 -1.86 22.85 -4.81
CA VAL A 180 -1.08 23.35 -3.68
C VAL A 180 0.09 24.19 -4.16
N CYS A 181 0.26 25.38 -3.57
CA CYS A 181 1.47 26.18 -3.77
C CYS A 181 2.60 25.62 -2.90
N ILE A 182 3.80 25.43 -3.49
CA ILE A 182 4.97 24.91 -2.78
C ILE A 182 5.34 25.77 -1.56
N LYS A 183 5.15 27.10 -1.62
CA LYS A 183 5.36 27.99 -0.47
C LYS A 183 4.48 27.65 0.74
N ASN A 184 3.28 27.11 0.50
CA ASN A 184 2.41 26.67 1.59
C ASN A 184 2.98 25.41 2.27
N LEU A 185 3.61 24.52 1.48
CA LEU A 185 4.30 23.35 2.02
C LEU A 185 5.55 23.73 2.81
N GLU A 186 6.31 24.73 2.37
CA GLU A 186 7.44 25.28 3.14
C GLU A 186 6.97 25.80 4.51
N SER A 187 5.89 26.57 4.52
CA SER A 187 5.33 27.10 5.77
C SER A 187 4.81 26.01 6.71
N LEU A 188 4.26 24.92 6.16
CA LEU A 188 3.76 23.79 6.92
C LEU A 188 4.87 22.92 7.50
N THR A 189 5.94 22.72 6.74
CA THR A 189 6.98 21.72 7.06
C THR A 189 8.22 22.35 7.72
N GLY A 190 8.43 23.65 7.54
CA GLY A 190 9.67 24.34 7.91
C GLY A 190 10.88 24.03 7.00
N TYR A 191 10.68 23.25 5.94
CA TYR A 191 11.72 22.96 4.94
C TYR A 191 11.61 23.93 3.77
N THR A 192 12.73 24.23 3.13
CA THR A 192 12.78 25.05 1.92
C THR A 192 12.97 24.18 0.68
N ILE A 193 12.65 24.72 -0.51
CA ILE A 193 12.84 24.02 -1.80
C ILE A 193 14.30 23.60 -2.03
N ARG A 194 15.24 24.17 -1.29
CA ARG A 194 16.69 23.95 -1.45
C ARG A 194 17.32 23.03 -0.39
N THR A 195 16.50 22.47 0.46
CA THR A 195 17.01 21.61 1.55
C THR A 195 16.93 20.13 1.18
#